data_5445af8f20690cdc17d0ef0b68a919b6
#
_entry.id   5445af8f20690cdc17d0ef0b68a919b6
#
_cell.length_a   1.000
_cell.length_b   1.000
_cell.length_c   1.000
_cell.angle_alpha   90.00
_cell.angle_beta   90.00
_cell.angle_gamma   90.00
#
_symmetry.space_group_name_H-M   'P 1'
#
loop_
_entity.id
_entity.type
_entity.pdbx_description
1 polymer ?
#
loop_
_entity_poly.entity_id
_entity_poly.type
_entity_poly.pdbx_seq_one_letter_code
_entity_poly.pdbx_strand_id
1 'polypeptide(L)'
;QRVSIARALALKPEVLFFDEPTSALDPELTGEILSVIKALAREKMTMVVVTHEMAFARDISDHLIFIDNGIIVEQGNPEDVINRPREERTKLFLKRFNEN
;
A
#
# COMPACT_ATOMS: atom_id res chain seq x y z
N GLN A 1 -11.42 2.28 -12.26
CA GLN A 1 -10.05 2.34 -11.72
C GLN A 1 -8.99 2.04 -12.76
N ARG A 2 -9.18 0.99 -13.54
CA ARG A 2 -8.20 0.63 -14.59
C ARG A 2 -8.08 1.73 -15.65
N VAL A 3 -9.21 2.33 -16.03
CA VAL A 3 -9.22 3.43 -16.99
C VAL A 3 -8.52 4.67 -16.39
N SER A 4 -8.76 4.94 -15.10
CA SER A 4 -8.11 6.05 -14.42
C SER A 4 -6.60 5.86 -14.35
N ILE A 5 -6.13 4.64 -14.09
CA ILE A 5 -4.71 4.32 -14.06
C ILE A 5 -4.10 4.51 -15.44
N ALA A 6 -4.77 4.02 -16.50
CA ALA A 6 -4.29 4.17 -17.86
C ALA A 6 -4.16 5.64 -18.26
N ARG A 7 -5.13 6.47 -17.88
CA ARG A 7 -5.07 7.91 -18.14
C ARG A 7 -3.90 8.57 -17.44
N ALA A 8 -3.67 8.20 -16.17
CA ALA A 8 -2.54 8.73 -15.40
C ALA A 8 -1.22 8.35 -16.06
N LEU A 9 -1.07 7.11 -16.50
CA LEU A 9 0.14 6.65 -17.16
C LEU A 9 0.39 7.33 -18.50
N ALA A 10 -0.67 7.66 -19.22
CA ALA A 10 -0.55 8.36 -20.51
C ALA A 10 0.12 9.72 -20.38
N LEU A 11 0.05 10.33 -19.20
CA LEU A 11 0.69 11.62 -18.92
C LEU A 11 2.18 11.48 -18.58
N LYS A 12 2.70 10.26 -18.50
CA LYS A 12 4.08 9.94 -18.16
C LYS A 12 4.53 10.64 -16.87
N PRO A 13 3.85 10.37 -15.75
CA PRO A 13 4.15 11.04 -14.48
C PRO A 13 5.48 10.54 -13.90
N GLU A 14 6.11 11.37 -13.09
CA GLU A 14 7.28 10.96 -12.32
C GLU A 14 6.89 10.20 -11.07
N VAL A 15 5.73 10.52 -10.49
CA VAL A 15 5.20 9.87 -9.29
C VAL A 15 3.71 9.60 -9.46
N LEU A 16 3.28 8.41 -9.10
CA LEU A 16 1.87 8.04 -9.03
C LEU A 16 1.43 7.97 -7.58
N PHE A 17 0.25 8.48 -7.29
CA PHE A 17 -0.34 8.45 -5.96
C PHE A 17 -1.63 7.63 -5.99
N PHE A 18 -1.73 6.60 -5.14
CA PHE A 18 -2.93 5.79 -4.98
C PHE A 18 -3.44 5.93 -3.56
N ASP A 19 -4.69 6.35 -3.40
CA ASP A 19 -5.33 6.50 -2.10
C ASP A 19 -6.43 5.46 -1.96
N GLU A 20 -6.16 4.43 -1.16
CA GLU A 20 -7.10 3.32 -0.93
C GLU A 20 -7.61 2.75 -2.26
N PRO A 21 -6.72 2.28 -3.15
CA PRO A 21 -7.11 1.92 -4.51
C PRO A 21 -8.12 0.79 -4.60
N THR A 22 -8.25 -0.01 -3.54
CA THR A 22 -9.17 -1.14 -3.50
C THR A 22 -10.43 -0.87 -2.68
N SER A 23 -10.55 0.34 -2.13
CA SER A 23 -11.71 0.72 -1.34
C SER A 23 -12.98 0.70 -2.20
N ALA A 24 -14.06 0.13 -1.67
CA ALA A 24 -15.37 0.04 -2.32
C ALA A 24 -15.42 -0.80 -3.60
N LEU A 25 -14.38 -1.56 -3.91
CA LEU A 25 -14.38 -2.49 -5.04
C LEU A 25 -14.78 -3.89 -4.58
N ASP A 26 -15.37 -4.68 -5.47
CA ASP A 26 -15.62 -6.08 -5.17
C ASP A 26 -14.28 -6.87 -5.20
N PRO A 27 -14.24 -8.08 -4.59
CA PRO A 27 -12.98 -8.83 -4.48
C PRO A 27 -12.30 -9.14 -5.81
N GLU A 28 -13.06 -9.33 -6.87
CA GLU A 28 -12.51 -9.65 -8.19
C GLU A 28 -11.78 -8.43 -8.78
N LEU A 29 -12.43 -7.27 -8.72
CA LEU A 29 -11.81 -6.03 -9.20
C LEU A 29 -10.63 -5.62 -8.33
N THR A 30 -10.71 -5.88 -7.01
CA THR A 30 -9.61 -5.63 -6.09
C THR A 30 -8.36 -6.36 -6.54
N GLY A 31 -8.49 -7.67 -6.87
CA GLY A 31 -7.37 -8.46 -7.35
C GLY A 31 -6.74 -7.90 -8.63
N GLU A 32 -7.56 -7.45 -9.57
CA GLU A 32 -7.07 -6.86 -10.81
C GLU A 32 -6.28 -5.57 -10.55
N ILE A 33 -6.79 -4.70 -9.71
CA ILE A 33 -6.12 -3.43 -9.39
C ILE A 33 -4.80 -3.67 -8.68
N LEU A 34 -4.77 -4.58 -7.71
CA LEU A 34 -3.53 -4.92 -7.01
C LEU A 34 -2.49 -5.49 -7.97
N SER A 35 -2.92 -6.30 -8.93
CA SER A 35 -2.01 -6.85 -9.95
C SER A 35 -1.38 -5.77 -10.82
N VAL A 36 -2.17 -4.77 -11.22
CA VAL A 36 -1.67 -3.64 -12.00
C VAL A 36 -0.61 -2.87 -11.21
N ILE A 37 -0.90 -2.56 -9.94
CA ILE A 37 0.04 -1.82 -9.10
C ILE A 37 1.31 -2.63 -8.87
N LYS A 38 1.21 -3.95 -8.66
CA LYS A 38 2.39 -4.81 -8.52
C LYS A 38 3.25 -4.80 -9.79
N ALA A 39 2.62 -4.81 -10.96
CA ALA A 39 3.36 -4.74 -12.22
C ALA A 39 4.11 -3.43 -12.35
N LEU A 40 3.49 -2.31 -11.98
CA LEU A 40 4.14 -1.00 -11.99
C LEU A 40 5.31 -0.94 -11.02
N ALA A 41 5.17 -1.57 -9.85
CA ALA A 41 6.25 -1.63 -8.87
C ALA A 41 7.46 -2.40 -9.43
N ARG A 42 7.21 -3.48 -10.17
CA ARG A 42 8.30 -4.24 -10.81
C ARG A 42 9.01 -3.43 -11.88
N GLU A 43 8.32 -2.50 -12.52
CA GLU A 43 8.91 -1.58 -13.50
C GLU A 43 9.61 -0.39 -12.84
N LYS A 44 9.66 -0.38 -11.50
CA LYS A 44 10.31 0.65 -10.68
C LYS A 44 9.68 2.04 -10.83
N MET A 45 8.39 2.07 -11.10
CA MET A 45 7.63 3.31 -11.07
C MET A 45 7.61 3.85 -9.64
N THR A 46 7.89 5.13 -9.46
CA THR A 46 7.81 5.77 -8.15
C THR A 46 6.34 5.95 -7.78
N MET A 47 5.93 5.38 -6.66
CA MET A 47 4.53 5.39 -6.24
C MET A 47 4.42 5.65 -4.75
N VAL A 48 3.36 6.36 -4.38
CA VAL A 48 2.93 6.47 -2.98
C VAL A 48 1.56 5.80 -2.91
N VAL A 49 1.44 4.77 -2.08
CA VAL A 49 0.21 4.00 -1.94
C VAL A 49 -0.28 4.08 -0.50
N VAL A 50 -1.49 4.62 -0.32
CA VAL A 50 -2.15 4.64 0.98
C VAL A 50 -3.12 3.46 1.01
N THR A 51 -2.92 2.53 1.94
CA THR A 51 -3.74 1.32 2.00
C THR A 51 -3.71 0.73 3.41
N HIS A 52 -4.74 -0.04 3.74
CA HIS A 52 -4.73 -0.87 4.94
C HIS A 52 -4.68 -2.37 4.59
N GLU A 53 -4.37 -2.68 3.35
CA GLU A 53 -4.12 -4.06 2.91
C GLU A 53 -2.67 -4.42 3.24
N MET A 54 -2.46 -5.04 4.39
CA MET A 54 -1.10 -5.23 4.93
C MET A 54 -0.22 -6.16 4.10
N ALA A 55 -0.76 -7.26 3.62
CA ALA A 55 0.02 -8.19 2.80
C ALA A 55 0.46 -7.51 1.50
N PHE A 56 -0.42 -6.74 0.88
CA PHE A 56 -0.12 -6.00 -0.33
C PHE A 56 0.96 -4.95 -0.07
N ALA A 57 0.82 -4.18 1.00
CA ALA A 57 1.80 -3.16 1.36
C ALA A 57 3.19 -3.78 1.57
N ARG A 58 3.26 -4.92 2.27
CA ARG A 58 4.52 -5.62 2.50
C ARG A 58 5.16 -6.08 1.19
N ASP A 59 4.34 -6.61 0.28
CA ASP A 59 4.85 -7.21 -0.96
C ASP A 59 5.37 -6.20 -1.96
N ILE A 60 4.79 -5.00 -2.02
CA ILE A 60 5.13 -4.03 -3.07
C ILE A 60 6.02 -2.89 -2.61
N SER A 61 6.06 -2.59 -1.32
CA SER A 61 6.75 -1.37 -0.88
C SER A 61 8.22 -1.59 -0.61
N ASP A 62 9.00 -0.54 -0.84
CA ASP A 62 10.41 -0.46 -0.49
C ASP A 62 10.57 0.21 0.87
N HIS A 63 9.60 1.06 1.22
CA HIS A 63 9.59 1.80 2.48
C HIS A 63 8.14 1.90 2.93
N LEU A 64 7.87 1.52 4.17
CA LEU A 64 6.53 1.51 4.73
C LEU A 64 6.44 2.50 5.88
N ILE A 65 5.37 3.29 5.89
CA ILE A 65 5.11 4.30 6.92
C ILE A 65 3.77 3.98 7.56
N PHE A 66 3.75 3.80 8.89
CA PHE A 66 2.52 3.64 9.64
C PHE A 66 2.14 4.98 10.27
N ILE A 67 0.95 5.47 9.91
CA ILE A 67 0.44 6.75 10.39
C ILE A 67 -0.82 6.51 11.21
N ASP A 68 -0.91 7.16 12.36
CA ASP A 68 -2.08 7.10 13.22
C ASP A 68 -2.30 8.46 13.87
N ASN A 69 -3.53 8.95 13.85
CA ASN A 69 -3.91 10.26 14.38
C ASN A 69 -3.04 11.40 13.81
N GLY A 70 -2.74 11.34 12.51
CA GLY A 70 -1.97 12.38 11.84
C GLY A 70 -0.49 12.38 12.18
N ILE A 71 0.01 11.35 12.85
CA ILE A 71 1.39 11.25 13.30
C ILE A 71 2.04 10.01 12.68
N ILE A 72 3.29 10.15 12.23
CA ILE A 72 4.08 8.99 11.80
C ILE A 72 4.50 8.25 13.07
N VAL A 73 3.97 7.04 13.25
CA VAL A 73 4.26 6.22 14.42
C VAL A 73 5.54 5.42 14.23
N GLU A 74 5.66 4.81 13.06
CA GLU A 74 6.81 3.95 12.75
C GLU A 74 7.00 3.90 11.25
N GLN A 75 8.26 3.78 10.80
CA GLN A 75 8.56 3.65 9.37
C GLN A 75 9.85 2.87 9.18
N GLY A 76 10.00 2.30 7.99
CA GLY A 76 11.19 1.56 7.64
C GLY A 76 10.96 0.50 6.59
N ASN A 77 11.80 -0.51 6.60
CA ASN A 77 11.66 -1.66 5.71
C ASN A 77 10.33 -2.36 6.00
N PRO A 78 9.53 -2.70 4.96
CA PRO A 78 8.21 -3.29 5.17
C PRO A 78 8.21 -4.55 6.03
N GLU A 79 9.18 -5.43 5.84
CA GLU A 79 9.25 -6.64 6.66
C GLU A 79 9.53 -6.34 8.12
N ASP A 80 10.36 -5.34 8.40
CA ASP A 80 10.64 -4.95 9.77
C ASP A 80 9.42 -4.32 10.44
N VAL A 81 8.73 -3.44 9.74
CA VAL A 81 7.56 -2.75 10.30
C VAL A 81 6.40 -3.72 10.53
N ILE A 82 6.17 -4.65 9.61
CA ILE A 82 5.06 -5.59 9.70
C ILE A 82 5.37 -6.82 10.55
N ASN A 83 6.54 -7.41 10.37
CA ASN A 83 6.89 -8.65 11.07
C ASN A 83 7.57 -8.42 12.41
N ARG A 84 8.25 -7.29 12.57
CA ARG A 84 8.98 -6.97 13.80
C ARG A 84 8.74 -5.52 14.22
N PRO A 85 7.47 -5.11 14.42
CA PRO A 85 7.18 -3.73 14.80
C PRO A 85 7.78 -3.39 16.15
N ARG A 86 8.26 -2.16 16.30
CA ARG A 86 8.87 -1.69 17.54
C ARG A 86 7.89 -0.92 18.41
N GLU A 87 6.96 -0.19 17.79
CA GLU A 87 6.02 0.65 18.52
C GLU A 87 4.78 -0.14 18.94
N GLU A 88 4.31 0.09 20.16
CA GLU A 88 3.12 -0.60 20.67
C GLU A 88 1.88 -0.34 19.82
N ARG A 89 1.74 0.88 19.31
CA ARG A 89 0.59 1.22 18.47
C ARG A 89 0.60 0.43 17.16
N THR A 90 1.79 0.22 16.59
CA THR A 90 1.96 -0.59 15.38
C THR A 90 1.58 -2.05 15.67
N LYS A 91 2.06 -2.58 16.77
CA LYS A 91 1.78 -3.95 17.20
C LYS A 91 0.27 -4.17 17.39
N LEU A 92 -0.38 -3.22 18.03
CA LEU A 92 -1.82 -3.31 18.28
C LEU A 92 -2.62 -3.25 16.98
N PHE A 93 -2.24 -2.38 16.07
CA PHE A 93 -2.89 -2.27 14.76
C PHE A 93 -2.75 -3.57 13.97
N LEU A 94 -1.54 -4.12 13.90
CA LEU A 94 -1.29 -5.35 13.16
C LEU A 94 -1.97 -6.57 13.78
N LYS A 95 -2.08 -6.60 15.10
CA LYS A 95 -2.78 -7.65 15.80
C LYS A 95 -4.25 -7.71 15.38
N ARG A 96 -4.90 -6.57 15.25
CA ARG A 96 -6.30 -6.50 14.82
C ARG A 96 -6.47 -7.07 13.40
N PHE A 97 -5.52 -6.83 12.52
CA PHE A 97 -5.56 -7.41 11.17
C PHE A 97 -5.37 -8.92 11.18
N ASN A 98 -4.45 -9.41 12.00
CA ASN A 98 -4.15 -10.83 12.05
C ASN A 98 -5.25 -11.65 12.72
N GLU A 99 -6.15 -11.04 13.49
CA GLU A 99 -7.27 -11.72 14.12
C GLU A 99 -8.47 -11.90 13.18
N ASN A 100 -8.42 -11.29 12.01
CA ASN A 100 -9.48 -11.44 11.00
C ASN A 100 -9.06 -12.46 9.94
#